data_3ea8d4b13c5fa26dffd5617fc7346c5c
#
_entry.id   3ea8d4b13c5fa26dffd5617fc7346c5c
#
_cell.length_a   1.000
_cell.length_b   1.000
_cell.length_c   1.000
_cell.angle_alpha   90.00
_cell.angle_beta   90.00
_cell.angle_gamma   90.00
#
_symmetry.space_group_name_H-M   'P 1'
#
loop_
_entity.id
_entity.type
_entity.pdbx_description
1 polymer ?
#
loop_
_entity_poly.entity_id
_entity_poly.type
_entity_poly.pdbx_seq_one_letter_code
_entity_poly.pdbx_strand_id
1 'polypeptide(L)'
;MAKIEIYTQDWCGYCARAKSLFEQKGVAYTEIEAPHGSPARAEAARRSGGRTTMPQIFIDGRHIGGCDELLALEGSGQLAMLLAA
;
A
#
# COMPACT_ATOMS: atom_id res chain seq x y z
N MET A 1 14.21 5.97 7.75
CA MET A 1 13.12 6.17 6.78
C MET A 1 12.31 4.89 6.68
N ALA A 2 11.02 5.02 6.57
CA ALA A 2 10.14 3.86 6.47
C ALA A 2 10.24 3.22 5.09
N LYS A 3 10.18 1.90 5.05
CA LYS A 3 10.12 1.15 3.80
C LYS A 3 8.65 0.93 3.43
N ILE A 4 8.25 1.50 2.31
CA ILE A 4 6.86 1.40 1.84
C ILE A 4 6.81 0.48 0.64
N GLU A 5 5.93 -0.51 0.70
CA GLU A 5 5.65 -1.42 -0.41
C GLU A 5 4.17 -1.35 -0.74
N ILE A 6 3.84 -1.21 -2.00
CA ILE A 6 2.45 -1.14 -2.45
C ILE A 6 2.23 -2.10 -3.63
N TYR A 7 1.35 -3.07 -3.43
CA TYR A 7 0.95 -3.98 -4.49
C TYR A 7 -0.20 -3.37 -5.26
N THR A 8 -0.09 -3.32 -6.58
CA THR A 8 -1.06 -2.65 -7.45
C THR A 8 -1.46 -3.53 -8.62
N GLN A 9 -2.44 -3.07 -9.38
CA GLN A 9 -2.83 -3.69 -10.65
C GLN A 9 -3.19 -2.57 -11.63
N ASP A 10 -3.24 -2.91 -12.92
CA ASP A 10 -3.64 -1.95 -13.95
C ASP A 10 -5.10 -1.53 -13.76
N TRP A 11 -5.39 -0.32 -14.22
CA TRP A 11 -6.76 0.23 -14.20
C TRP A 11 -7.35 0.30 -12.79
N CYS A 12 -6.52 0.55 -11.80
CA CYS A 12 -6.93 0.61 -10.40
C CYS A 12 -6.89 2.06 -9.90
N GLY A 13 -8.06 2.68 -9.80
CA GLY A 13 -8.17 4.05 -9.30
C GLY A 13 -7.72 4.19 -7.85
N TYR A 14 -8.02 3.20 -7.02
CA TYR A 14 -7.58 3.21 -5.61
C TYR A 14 -6.07 3.05 -5.49
N CYS A 15 -5.45 2.30 -6.38
CA CYS A 15 -3.99 2.20 -6.43
C CYS A 15 -3.36 3.54 -6.77
N ALA A 16 -3.90 4.22 -7.78
CA ALA A 16 -3.42 5.55 -8.17
C ALA A 16 -3.57 6.55 -7.02
N ARG A 17 -4.69 6.49 -6.31
CA ARG A 17 -4.96 7.38 -5.19
C ARG A 17 -3.97 7.17 -4.05
N ALA A 18 -3.68 5.92 -3.71
CA ALA A 18 -2.71 5.61 -2.66
C ALA A 18 -1.31 6.08 -3.05
N LYS A 19 -0.89 5.83 -4.29
CA LYS A 19 0.41 6.28 -4.77
C LYS A 19 0.50 7.81 -4.73
N SER A 20 -0.56 8.50 -5.14
CA SER A 20 -0.60 9.96 -5.14
C SER A 20 -0.39 10.52 -3.74
N LEU A 21 -0.97 9.90 -2.72
CA LEU A 21 -0.80 10.35 -1.36
C LEU A 21 0.68 10.27 -0.92
N PHE A 22 1.34 9.16 -1.22
CA PHE A 22 2.77 9.02 -0.89
C PHE A 22 3.61 10.05 -1.64
N GLU A 23 3.27 10.31 -2.90
CA GLU A 23 3.97 11.31 -3.70
C GLU A 23 3.80 12.72 -3.13
N GLN A 24 2.59 13.05 -2.68
CA GLN A 24 2.32 14.34 -2.04
C GLN A 24 3.11 14.50 -0.74
N LYS A 25 3.33 13.42 -0.03
CA LYS A 25 4.09 13.45 1.21
C LYS A 25 5.60 13.44 0.97
N GLY A 26 6.02 13.30 -0.28
CA GLY A 26 7.46 13.31 -0.62
C GLY A 26 8.22 12.09 -0.14
N VAL A 27 7.55 10.95 0.06
CA VAL A 27 8.19 9.72 0.51
C VAL A 27 8.33 8.75 -0.64
N ALA A 28 9.43 8.01 -0.66
CA ALA A 28 9.66 6.99 -1.66
C ALA A 28 8.90 5.72 -1.31
N TYR A 29 8.44 5.01 -2.34
CA TYR A 29 7.77 3.74 -2.16
C TYR A 29 8.16 2.79 -3.29
N THR A 30 8.03 1.49 -3.05
CA THR A 30 8.22 0.47 -4.05
C THR A 30 6.87 -0.03 -4.52
N GLU A 31 6.61 0.13 -5.81
CA GLU A 31 5.39 -0.41 -6.41
C GLU A 31 5.67 -1.81 -6.94
N ILE A 32 4.79 -2.76 -6.60
CA ILE A 32 4.90 -4.14 -7.05
C ILE A 32 3.63 -4.45 -7.83
N GLU A 33 3.76 -4.60 -9.14
CA GLU A 33 2.61 -4.95 -9.97
C GLU A 33 2.20 -6.38 -9.67
N ALA A 34 0.92 -6.57 -9.40
CA ALA A 34 0.36 -7.84 -8.95
C ALA A 34 -0.91 -8.18 -9.72
N PRO A 35 -0.80 -8.43 -11.04
CA PRO A 35 -1.97 -8.80 -11.83
C PRO A 35 -2.54 -10.14 -11.38
N HIS A 36 -3.80 -10.38 -11.70
CA HIS A 36 -4.47 -11.64 -11.35
C HIS A 36 -3.65 -12.82 -11.87
N GLY A 37 -3.45 -13.82 -11.00
CA GLY A 37 -2.72 -15.02 -11.33
C GLY A 37 -1.20 -14.92 -11.23
N SER A 38 -0.66 -13.74 -10.91
CA SER A 38 0.78 -13.58 -10.79
C SER A 38 1.29 -14.07 -9.43
N PRO A 39 2.58 -14.43 -9.33
CA PRO A 39 3.18 -14.75 -8.04
C PRO A 39 3.12 -13.58 -7.05
N ALA A 40 3.26 -12.35 -7.54
CA ALA A 40 3.15 -11.16 -6.69
C ALA A 40 1.76 -11.04 -6.08
N ARG A 41 0.71 -11.39 -6.84
CA ARG A 41 -0.67 -11.37 -6.33
C ARG A 41 -0.85 -12.39 -5.21
N ALA A 42 -0.31 -13.59 -5.38
CA ALA A 42 -0.35 -14.62 -4.35
C ALA A 42 0.42 -14.18 -3.10
N GLU A 43 1.55 -13.52 -3.29
CA GLU A 43 2.32 -12.99 -2.17
C GLU A 43 1.55 -11.91 -1.41
N ALA A 44 0.92 -10.99 -2.11
CA ALA A 44 0.11 -9.94 -1.49
C ALA A 44 -1.03 -10.55 -0.66
N ALA A 45 -1.70 -11.56 -1.18
CA ALA A 45 -2.76 -12.26 -0.47
C ALA A 45 -2.22 -12.94 0.80
N ARG A 46 -1.09 -13.61 0.68
CA ARG A 46 -0.47 -14.30 1.82
C ARG A 46 -0.06 -13.31 2.91
N ARG A 47 0.58 -12.20 2.52
CA ARG A 47 1.05 -11.18 3.47
C ARG A 47 -0.08 -10.40 4.13
N SER A 48 -1.23 -10.29 3.46
CA SER A 48 -2.37 -9.50 3.94
C SER A 48 -3.42 -10.35 4.68
N GLY A 49 -3.14 -11.61 4.93
CA GLY A 49 -4.09 -12.47 5.62
C GLY A 49 -5.25 -12.92 4.74
N GLY A 50 -5.03 -13.01 3.41
CA GLY A 50 -6.01 -13.52 2.47
C GLY A 50 -6.78 -12.46 1.70
N ARG A 51 -6.41 -11.19 1.82
CA ARG A 51 -7.09 -10.14 1.06
C ARG A 51 -6.72 -10.22 -0.42
N THR A 52 -7.72 -10.06 -1.27
CA THR A 52 -7.54 -10.20 -2.73
C THR A 52 -7.72 -8.89 -3.49
N THR A 53 -8.04 -7.82 -2.80
CA THR A 53 -8.22 -6.51 -3.41
C THR A 53 -6.89 -5.76 -3.51
N MET A 54 -6.82 -4.79 -4.42
CA MET A 54 -5.67 -3.90 -4.59
C MET A 54 -6.12 -2.45 -4.35
N PRO A 55 -5.27 -1.59 -3.84
CA PRO A 55 -3.88 -1.87 -3.46
C PRO A 55 -3.80 -2.64 -2.14
N GLN A 56 -2.65 -3.27 -1.89
CA GLN A 56 -2.29 -3.76 -0.57
C GLN A 56 -0.98 -3.10 -0.17
N ILE A 57 -0.96 -2.45 0.98
CA ILE A 57 0.09 -1.54 1.40
C ILE A 57 0.77 -2.07 2.65
N PHE A 58 2.09 -2.02 2.66
CA PHE A 58 2.92 -2.47 3.79
C PHE A 58 3.92 -1.36 4.12
N ILE A 59 4.06 -1.06 5.40
CA ILE A 59 5.05 -0.09 5.89
C ILE A 59 5.92 -0.83 6.90
N ASP A 60 7.23 -0.89 6.61
CA ASP A 60 8.20 -1.63 7.41
C ASP A 60 7.76 -3.08 7.66
N GLY A 61 7.19 -3.70 6.64
CA GLY A 61 6.71 -5.08 6.70
C GLY A 61 5.35 -5.27 7.36
N ARG A 62 4.77 -4.22 7.93
CA ARG A 62 3.46 -4.31 8.59
C ARG A 62 2.36 -4.06 7.55
N HIS A 63 1.34 -4.91 7.59
CA HIS A 63 0.18 -4.75 6.71
C HIS A 63 -0.66 -3.55 7.16
N ILE A 64 -0.76 -2.56 6.28
CA ILE A 64 -1.61 -1.39 6.51
C ILE A 64 -3.03 -1.65 6.00
N GLY A 65 -3.14 -2.25 4.85
CA GLY A 65 -4.40 -2.53 4.19
C GLY A 65 -4.47 -1.92 2.81
N GLY A 66 -5.65 -1.51 2.40
CA GLY A 66 -5.88 -0.86 1.12
C GLY A 66 -5.89 0.65 1.23
N CYS A 67 -6.47 1.28 0.19
CA CYS A 67 -6.55 2.73 0.14
C CYS A 67 -7.37 3.31 1.29
N ASP A 68 -8.49 2.67 1.64
CA ASP A 68 -9.35 3.19 2.71
C ASP A 68 -8.63 3.21 4.04
N GLU A 69 -7.92 2.14 4.38
CA GLU A 69 -7.15 2.09 5.62
C GLU A 69 -6.03 3.13 5.61
N LEU A 70 -5.38 3.32 4.46
CA LEU A 70 -4.33 4.33 4.33
C LEU A 70 -4.89 5.74 4.58
N LEU A 71 -6.03 6.06 3.98
CA LEU A 71 -6.65 7.37 4.14
C LEU A 71 -7.11 7.60 5.58
N ALA A 72 -7.57 6.55 6.25
CA ALA A 72 -7.94 6.65 7.67
C ALA A 72 -6.74 6.97 8.54
N LEU A 73 -5.58 6.37 8.27
CA LEU A 73 -4.35 6.69 8.97
C LEU A 73 -3.90 8.13 8.72
N GLU A 74 -4.06 8.59 7.48
CA GLU A 74 -3.75 9.98 7.14
C GLU A 74 -4.65 10.94 7.91
N GLY A 75 -5.95 10.67 7.92
CA GLY A 75 -6.92 11.54 8.59
C GLY A 75 -6.72 11.63 10.10
N SER A 76 -6.21 10.58 10.72
CA SER A 76 -5.97 10.56 12.17
C SER A 76 -4.57 11.05 12.56
N GLY A 77 -3.71 11.34 11.59
CA GLY A 77 -2.32 11.75 11.85
C GLY A 77 -1.38 10.58 12.14
N GLN A 78 -1.88 9.36 12.18
CA GLN A 78 -1.05 8.19 12.47
C GLN A 78 -0.08 7.86 11.35
N LEU A 79 -0.44 8.18 10.10
CA LEU A 79 0.44 7.89 8.96
C LEU A 79 1.77 8.61 9.10
N ALA A 80 1.75 9.88 9.48
CA ALA A 80 2.97 10.65 9.65
C ALA A 80 3.91 10.00 10.68
N MET A 81 3.35 9.43 11.74
CA MET A 81 4.14 8.73 12.77
C MET A 81 4.78 7.47 12.20
N LEU A 82 4.04 6.72 11.40
CA LEU A 82 4.58 5.50 10.77
C LEU A 82 5.68 5.82 9.77
N LEU A 83 5.54 6.92 9.03
CA LEU A 83 6.51 7.32 8.03
C LEU A 83 7.78 7.93 8.62
N ALA A 84 7.69 8.43 9.85
CA ALA A 84 8.84 9.05 10.54
C ALA A 84 9.77 8.02 11.17
N ALA A 85 9.36 6.79 11.25
CA ALA A 85 10.13 5.72 11.89
C ALA A 85 11.41 5.35 11.15
#